data_a938f2ab7a5bf1109afc86fd940edc39
#
_entry.id   a938f2ab7a5bf1109afc86fd940edc39
#
_cell.length_a   1.000
_cell.length_b   1.000
_cell.length_c   1.000
_cell.angle_alpha   90.00
_cell.angle_beta   90.00
_cell.angle_gamma   90.00
#
_symmetry.space_group_name_H-M   'P 1'
#
loop_
_entity.id
_entity.type
_entity.pdbx_description
1 polymer ?
#
loop_
_entity_poly.entity_id
_entity_poly.type
_entity_poly.pdbx_seq_one_letter_code
_entity_poly.pdbx_strand_id
1 'polypeptide(L)'
;VIVRDVDRAAPLGTGMYKVGGNYAASLRANRRAHEQGYASEFYLDAKEKKYVDECGAANFFGIKNNTYVTPKSSSILPSITNKSLMQIAEDLGMKVERRPISEDELDSFEEAGACGTAAVISPISHLDDMDTGKVYNFGDKPGPWSTKLYETLRGIQYGIIEDKHGWTTVVIE
;
A
#
# COMPACT_ATOMS: atom_id res chain seq x y z
N VAL A 1 -11.91 2.82 -2.80
CA VAL A 1 -12.40 3.80 -3.78
C VAL A 1 -11.39 4.93 -3.95
N ILE A 2 -11.14 5.36 -5.20
CA ILE A 2 -10.30 6.53 -5.50
C ILE A 2 -11.06 7.80 -5.11
N VAL A 3 -10.40 8.67 -4.33
CA VAL A 3 -10.96 9.97 -3.92
C VAL A 3 -10.14 11.11 -4.55
N ARG A 4 -10.83 12.03 -5.23
CA ARG A 4 -10.20 13.14 -5.94
C ARG A 4 -10.42 14.50 -5.27
N ASP A 5 -11.46 14.63 -4.45
CA ASP A 5 -11.88 15.86 -3.79
C ASP A 5 -11.29 16.06 -2.39
N VAL A 6 -10.43 15.14 -1.96
CA VAL A 6 -9.73 15.21 -0.66
C VAL A 6 -8.26 14.89 -0.87
N ASP A 7 -7.39 15.71 -0.31
CA ASP A 7 -5.96 15.45 -0.26
C ASP A 7 -5.60 14.76 1.06
N ARG A 8 -4.84 13.67 1.00
CA ARG A 8 -4.32 13.03 2.20
C ARG A 8 -3.31 13.91 2.93
N ALA A 9 -2.44 14.56 2.18
CA ALA A 9 -1.43 15.48 2.69
C ALA A 9 -1.00 16.47 1.61
N ALA A 10 -0.54 17.64 2.04
CA ALA A 10 0.06 18.60 1.12
C ALA A 10 1.36 18.05 0.50
N PRO A 11 1.70 18.42 -0.76
CA PRO A 11 2.89 17.91 -1.47
C PRO A 11 4.22 18.15 -0.73
N LEU A 12 4.34 19.25 -0.01
CA LEU A 12 5.51 19.61 0.81
C LEU A 12 5.12 19.73 2.31
N GLY A 13 4.12 19.00 2.73
CA GLY A 13 3.60 19.01 4.11
C GLY A 13 4.16 17.89 4.97
N THR A 14 3.31 17.40 5.84
CA THR A 14 3.67 16.41 6.88
C THR A 14 3.37 14.97 6.48
N GLY A 15 3.05 14.67 5.22
CA GLY A 15 2.61 13.34 4.78
C GLY A 15 3.61 12.21 5.07
N MET A 16 4.91 12.51 5.05
CA MET A 16 5.96 11.55 5.38
C MET A 16 6.12 11.28 6.89
N TYR A 17 5.44 12.04 7.74
CA TYR A 17 5.50 11.91 9.19
C TYR A 17 4.23 11.30 9.75
N LYS A 18 4.35 10.50 10.82
CA LYS A 18 3.21 9.88 11.49
C LYS A 18 2.59 10.86 12.50
N VAL A 19 1.81 11.80 12.00
CA VAL A 19 1.18 12.88 12.79
C VAL A 19 -0.34 12.88 12.65
N GLY A 20 -1.04 13.25 13.71
CA GLY A 20 -2.51 13.20 13.77
C GLY A 20 -3.22 14.04 12.70
N GLY A 21 -2.61 15.14 12.25
CA GLY A 21 -3.16 15.99 11.20
C GLY A 21 -3.40 15.26 9.87
N ASN A 22 -2.52 14.34 9.47
CA ASN A 22 -2.70 13.54 8.26
C ASN A 22 -3.91 12.62 8.36
N TYR A 23 -4.18 12.06 9.54
CA TYR A 23 -5.33 11.19 9.77
C TYR A 23 -6.63 11.97 9.90
N ALA A 24 -6.60 13.16 10.51
CA ALA A 24 -7.77 14.02 10.60
C ALA A 24 -8.26 14.45 9.21
N ALA A 25 -7.35 14.74 8.27
CA ALA A 25 -7.69 15.10 6.89
C ALA A 25 -8.46 13.99 6.16
N SER A 26 -8.17 12.72 6.46
CA SER A 26 -8.79 11.58 5.79
C SER A 26 -10.15 11.16 6.36
N LEU A 27 -10.55 11.61 7.55
CA LEU A 27 -11.79 11.16 8.22
C LEU A 27 -13.05 11.28 7.36
N ARG A 28 -13.20 12.38 6.63
CA ARG A 28 -14.36 12.60 5.76
C ARG A 28 -14.40 11.64 4.58
N ALA A 29 -13.26 11.43 3.93
CA ALA A 29 -13.14 10.51 2.80
C ALA A 29 -13.33 9.06 3.23
N ASN A 30 -12.73 8.66 4.35
CA ASN A 30 -12.87 7.33 4.93
C ASN A 30 -14.35 7.01 5.28
N ARG A 31 -15.02 7.93 5.99
CA ARG A 31 -16.43 7.75 6.33
C ARG A 31 -17.29 7.58 5.07
N ARG A 32 -17.09 8.43 4.06
CA ARG A 32 -17.84 8.35 2.79
C ARG A 32 -17.58 7.05 2.05
N ALA A 33 -16.33 6.58 2.01
CA ALA A 33 -15.97 5.29 1.43
C ALA A 33 -16.75 4.14 2.09
N HIS A 34 -16.76 4.08 3.41
CA HIS A 34 -17.51 3.06 4.17
C HIS A 34 -19.02 3.15 3.96
N GLU A 35 -19.60 4.36 3.93
CA GLU A 35 -21.05 4.58 3.67
C GLU A 35 -21.45 4.08 2.26
N GLN A 36 -20.49 4.05 1.31
CA GLN A 36 -20.67 3.52 -0.04
C GLN A 36 -20.30 2.03 -0.18
N GLY A 37 -19.93 1.37 0.93
CA GLY A 37 -19.59 -0.07 0.94
C GLY A 37 -18.15 -0.42 0.64
N TYR A 38 -17.26 0.55 0.49
CA TYR A 38 -15.83 0.30 0.26
C TYR A 38 -15.07 0.07 1.57
N ALA A 39 -14.05 -0.77 1.51
CA ALA A 39 -13.19 -1.05 2.67
C ALA A 39 -12.28 0.14 3.04
N SER A 40 -11.88 0.96 2.08
CA SER A 40 -11.01 2.12 2.29
C SER A 40 -11.03 3.07 1.10
N GLU A 41 -10.56 4.28 1.35
CA GLU A 41 -10.26 5.28 0.34
C GLU A 41 -8.84 5.09 -0.21
N PHE A 42 -8.64 5.50 -1.46
CA PHE A 42 -7.38 5.46 -2.18
C PHE A 42 -7.02 6.86 -2.67
N TYR A 43 -5.82 7.31 -2.37
CA TYR A 43 -5.38 8.68 -2.65
C TYR A 43 -4.42 8.76 -3.83
N LEU A 44 -4.66 9.76 -4.65
CA LEU A 44 -3.71 10.26 -5.64
C LEU A 44 -2.98 11.48 -5.07
N ASP A 45 -1.84 11.82 -5.66
CA ASP A 45 -1.05 12.98 -5.26
C ASP A 45 -1.87 14.29 -5.28
N ALA A 46 -1.63 15.14 -4.29
CA ALA A 46 -2.41 16.36 -4.09
C ALA A 46 -2.18 17.42 -5.20
N LYS A 47 -1.06 17.36 -5.92
CA LYS A 47 -0.68 18.37 -6.89
C LYS A 47 -1.32 18.16 -8.26
N GLU A 48 -1.27 16.93 -8.78
CA GLU A 48 -1.65 16.61 -10.16
C GLU A 48 -2.83 15.64 -10.25
N LYS A 49 -3.18 14.99 -9.12
CA LYS A 49 -4.18 13.90 -9.08
C LYS A 49 -3.92 12.81 -10.12
N LYS A 50 -2.66 12.52 -10.34
CA LYS A 50 -2.17 11.64 -11.38
C LYS A 50 -1.39 10.45 -10.84
N TYR A 51 -0.66 10.65 -9.75
CA TYR A 51 0.21 9.62 -9.20
C TYR A 51 -0.37 9.01 -7.94
N VAL A 52 -0.19 7.72 -7.78
CA VAL A 52 -0.62 6.99 -6.58
C VAL A 52 0.15 7.44 -5.35
N ASP A 53 -0.56 7.76 -4.28
CA ASP A 53 0.02 8.04 -2.97
C ASP A 53 -0.22 6.85 -2.01
N GLU A 54 -1.32 6.80 -1.29
CA GLU A 54 -1.58 5.78 -0.25
C GLU A 54 -3.02 5.30 -0.23
N CYS A 55 -3.25 4.16 0.42
CA CYS A 55 -4.57 3.62 0.73
C CYS A 55 -4.94 3.99 2.17
N GLY A 56 -5.82 4.94 2.40
CA GLY A 56 -6.22 5.30 3.75
C GLY A 56 -5.02 5.52 4.70
N ALA A 57 -4.84 4.59 5.65
CA ALA A 57 -3.74 4.58 6.61
C ALA A 57 -2.62 3.57 6.26
N ALA A 58 -2.55 3.07 5.02
CA ALA A 58 -1.65 2.01 4.59
C ALA A 58 -0.95 2.36 3.27
N ASN A 59 0.28 1.88 3.08
CA ASN A 59 0.99 2.08 1.81
C ASN A 59 0.43 1.17 0.72
N PHE A 60 0.44 1.65 -0.52
CA PHE A 60 0.10 0.87 -1.71
C PHE A 60 1.31 0.11 -2.25
N PHE A 61 1.08 -1.08 -2.79
CA PHE A 61 1.97 -1.75 -3.72
C PHE A 61 1.18 -2.44 -4.83
N GLY A 62 1.81 -2.58 -5.98
CA GLY A 62 1.32 -3.41 -7.08
C GLY A 62 2.38 -4.40 -7.52
N ILE A 63 1.98 -5.52 -8.10
CA ILE A 63 2.87 -6.55 -8.63
C ILE A 63 2.56 -6.78 -10.09
N LYS A 64 3.59 -6.78 -10.93
CA LYS A 64 3.52 -7.12 -12.36
C LYS A 64 4.87 -7.66 -12.85
N ASN A 65 4.84 -8.63 -13.75
CA ASN A 65 6.06 -9.18 -14.38
C ASN A 65 7.16 -9.51 -13.35
N ASN A 66 6.80 -10.20 -12.27
CA ASN A 66 7.72 -10.53 -11.16
C ASN A 66 8.43 -9.30 -10.54
N THR A 67 7.75 -8.16 -10.51
CA THR A 67 8.26 -6.90 -9.96
C THR A 67 7.31 -6.36 -8.90
N TYR A 68 7.83 -6.12 -7.70
CA TYR A 68 7.15 -5.39 -6.63
C TYR A 68 7.32 -3.89 -6.87
N VAL A 69 6.23 -3.17 -7.08
CA VAL A 69 6.24 -1.74 -7.37
C VAL A 69 5.50 -0.99 -6.27
N THR A 70 6.14 0.02 -5.67
CA THR A 70 5.51 0.85 -4.62
C THR A 70 5.77 2.34 -4.87
N PRO A 71 4.81 3.22 -4.53
CA PRO A 71 4.96 4.64 -4.79
C PRO A 71 6.15 5.27 -4.06
N LYS A 72 6.75 6.28 -4.69
CA LYS A 72 7.75 7.17 -4.10
C LYS A 72 7.25 8.60 -4.19
N SER A 73 6.92 9.19 -3.05
CA SER A 73 6.47 10.58 -2.94
C SER A 73 6.95 11.16 -1.61
N SER A 74 7.06 12.48 -1.52
CA SER A 74 7.36 13.20 -0.29
C SER A 74 6.17 13.29 0.67
N SER A 75 4.98 12.91 0.21
CA SER A 75 3.74 12.90 1.00
C SER A 75 3.40 11.53 1.58
N ILE A 76 4.18 10.49 1.29
CA ILE A 76 3.93 9.11 1.73
C ILE A 76 4.75 8.78 2.98
N LEU A 77 4.11 8.15 3.99
CA LEU A 77 4.81 7.63 5.16
C LEU A 77 5.77 6.50 4.75
N PRO A 78 7.08 6.59 5.07
CA PRO A 78 8.03 5.51 4.83
C PRO A 78 7.80 4.35 5.82
N SER A 79 6.89 3.46 5.48
CA SER A 79 6.44 2.33 6.29
C SER A 79 7.56 1.31 6.51
N ILE A 80 7.72 0.85 7.76
CA ILE A 80 8.61 -0.28 8.09
C ILE A 80 8.12 -1.55 7.39
N THR A 81 6.81 -1.83 7.45
CA THR A 81 6.23 -3.00 6.78
C THR A 81 6.53 -3.00 5.28
N ASN A 82 6.35 -1.86 4.59
CA ASN A 82 6.66 -1.78 3.17
C ASN A 82 8.17 -2.00 2.89
N LYS A 83 9.05 -1.47 3.73
CA LYS A 83 10.50 -1.72 3.62
C LYS A 83 10.84 -3.19 3.78
N SER A 84 10.22 -3.86 4.77
CA SER A 84 10.41 -5.30 4.97
C SER A 84 9.89 -6.11 3.78
N LEU A 85 8.74 -5.76 3.24
CA LEU A 85 8.18 -6.44 2.06
C LEU A 85 9.04 -6.25 0.80
N MET A 86 9.61 -5.07 0.59
CA MET A 86 10.57 -4.84 -0.50
C MET A 86 11.80 -5.75 -0.36
N GLN A 87 12.37 -5.85 0.84
CA GLN A 87 13.52 -6.72 1.08
C GLN A 87 13.18 -8.20 0.87
N ILE A 88 12.03 -8.65 1.39
CA ILE A 88 11.56 -10.03 1.18
C ILE A 88 11.29 -10.31 -0.30
N ALA A 89 10.76 -9.35 -1.04
CA ALA A 89 10.56 -9.49 -2.48
C ALA A 89 11.89 -9.73 -3.21
N GLU A 90 12.94 -8.98 -2.88
CA GLU A 90 14.30 -9.19 -3.40
C GLU A 90 14.84 -10.57 -3.02
N ASP A 91 14.69 -11.00 -1.77
CA ASP A 91 15.13 -12.32 -1.29
C ASP A 91 14.42 -13.48 -2.03
N LEU A 92 13.18 -13.24 -2.47
CA LEU A 92 12.39 -14.19 -3.25
C LEU A 92 12.65 -14.12 -4.76
N GLY A 93 13.60 -13.28 -5.19
CA GLY A 93 14.01 -13.16 -6.59
C GLY A 93 13.12 -12.25 -7.44
N MET A 94 12.31 -11.41 -6.82
CA MET A 94 11.56 -10.37 -7.52
C MET A 94 12.44 -9.13 -7.77
N LYS A 95 12.10 -8.36 -8.78
CA LYS A 95 12.57 -6.98 -8.89
C LYS A 95 11.79 -6.09 -7.94
N VAL A 96 12.42 -5.01 -7.46
CA VAL A 96 11.76 -4.01 -6.61
C VAL A 96 11.93 -2.64 -7.25
N GLU A 97 10.82 -1.94 -7.44
CA GLU A 97 10.79 -0.58 -7.95
C GLU A 97 10.08 0.35 -6.98
N ARG A 98 10.78 1.35 -6.48
CA ARG A 98 10.19 2.44 -5.70
C ARG A 98 10.25 3.72 -6.51
N ARG A 99 9.15 4.09 -7.15
CA ARG A 99 9.02 5.20 -8.10
C ARG A 99 7.62 5.80 -8.11
N PRO A 100 7.40 6.96 -8.74
CA PRO A 100 6.04 7.41 -9.04
C PRO A 100 5.29 6.36 -9.88
N ILE A 101 4.04 6.10 -9.54
CA ILE A 101 3.12 5.22 -10.26
C ILE A 101 2.00 6.08 -10.80
N SER A 102 1.88 6.19 -12.13
CA SER A 102 0.74 6.88 -12.74
C SER A 102 -0.54 6.07 -12.51
N GLU A 103 -1.66 6.74 -12.30
CA GLU A 103 -2.97 6.10 -12.22
C GLU A 103 -3.25 5.21 -13.43
N ASP A 104 -2.86 5.63 -14.63
CA ASP A 104 -3.03 4.84 -15.86
C ASP A 104 -2.27 3.50 -15.84
N GLU A 105 -1.27 3.38 -14.98
CA GLU A 105 -0.49 2.15 -14.83
C GLU A 105 -1.23 1.09 -13.99
N LEU A 106 -2.25 1.47 -13.23
CA LEU A 106 -3.00 0.54 -12.35
C LEU A 106 -3.55 -0.67 -13.09
N ASP A 107 -4.02 -0.51 -14.33
CA ASP A 107 -4.50 -1.62 -15.17
C ASP A 107 -3.43 -2.68 -15.50
N SER A 108 -2.16 -2.34 -15.35
CA SER A 108 -1.06 -3.24 -15.69
C SER A 108 -0.63 -4.16 -14.53
N PHE A 109 -1.15 -3.94 -13.33
CA PHE A 109 -0.82 -4.78 -12.18
C PHE A 109 -1.66 -6.07 -12.17
N GLU A 110 -0.98 -7.19 -11.95
CA GLU A 110 -1.58 -8.52 -11.78
C GLU A 110 -2.13 -8.72 -10.36
N GLU A 111 -1.47 -8.07 -9.38
CA GLU A 111 -1.88 -8.04 -7.98
C GLU A 111 -1.71 -6.62 -7.44
N ALA A 112 -2.57 -6.23 -6.52
CA ALA A 112 -2.43 -5.00 -5.76
C ALA A 112 -2.72 -5.23 -4.28
N GLY A 113 -2.10 -4.43 -3.42
CA GLY A 113 -2.32 -4.53 -1.99
C GLY A 113 -1.99 -3.25 -1.24
N ALA A 114 -2.61 -3.14 -0.07
CA ALA A 114 -2.24 -2.19 0.96
C ALA A 114 -1.39 -2.88 2.03
N CYS A 115 -0.35 -2.22 2.53
CA CYS A 115 0.51 -2.80 3.56
C CYS A 115 0.73 -1.85 4.74
N GLY A 116 0.78 -2.43 5.93
CA GLY A 116 0.98 -1.69 7.17
C GLY A 116 1.07 -2.59 8.39
N THR A 117 1.40 -2.03 9.55
CA THR A 117 1.68 -2.80 10.77
C THR A 117 0.50 -3.68 11.22
N ALA A 118 -0.73 -3.18 11.11
CA ALA A 118 -1.90 -3.90 11.65
C ALA A 118 -2.24 -5.18 10.89
N ALA A 119 -2.30 -5.11 9.57
CA ALA A 119 -2.75 -6.23 8.72
C ALA A 119 -1.60 -6.90 7.96
N VAL A 120 -0.40 -6.33 7.99
CA VAL A 120 0.76 -6.70 7.18
C VAL A 120 0.46 -6.45 5.69
N ILE A 121 -0.38 -7.24 5.07
CA ILE A 121 -0.93 -7.05 3.72
C ILE A 121 -2.45 -7.19 3.77
N SER A 122 -3.13 -6.26 3.14
CA SER A 122 -4.55 -6.35 2.77
C SER A 122 -4.62 -6.35 1.24
N PRO A 123 -4.92 -7.48 0.60
CA PRO A 123 -5.09 -7.52 -0.84
C PRO A 123 -6.22 -6.59 -1.30
N ILE A 124 -6.05 -5.96 -2.44
CA ILE A 124 -7.06 -5.11 -3.08
C ILE A 124 -7.66 -5.91 -4.23
N SER A 125 -8.97 -6.13 -4.22
CA SER A 125 -9.67 -6.78 -5.32
C SER A 125 -9.90 -5.85 -6.49
N HIS A 126 -10.32 -4.62 -6.20
CA HIS A 126 -10.58 -3.58 -7.20
C HIS A 126 -10.45 -2.18 -6.61
N LEU A 127 -10.26 -1.21 -7.47
CA LEU A 127 -10.33 0.23 -7.17
C LEU A 127 -11.34 0.85 -8.11
N ASP A 128 -12.35 1.51 -7.54
CA ASP A 128 -13.38 2.22 -8.30
C ASP A 128 -13.09 3.71 -8.29
N ASP A 129 -13.06 4.32 -9.46
CA ASP A 129 -13.03 5.75 -9.63
C ASP A 129 -14.46 6.24 -9.91
N MET A 130 -15.11 6.78 -8.89
CA MET A 130 -16.50 7.24 -8.98
C MET A 130 -16.68 8.47 -9.89
N ASP A 131 -15.62 9.24 -10.12
CA ASP A 131 -15.69 10.43 -10.96
C ASP A 131 -15.65 10.07 -12.45
N THR A 132 -14.88 9.06 -12.82
CA THR A 132 -14.76 8.60 -14.21
C THR A 132 -15.57 7.36 -14.54
N GLY A 133 -16.02 6.62 -13.51
CA GLY A 133 -16.68 5.33 -13.64
C GLY A 133 -15.72 4.19 -14.00
N LYS A 134 -14.40 4.42 -13.96
CA LYS A 134 -13.40 3.40 -14.26
C LYS A 134 -13.21 2.47 -13.06
N VAL A 135 -13.06 1.17 -13.33
CA VAL A 135 -12.78 0.13 -12.35
C VAL A 135 -11.48 -0.56 -12.72
N TYR A 136 -10.53 -0.56 -11.80
CA TYR A 136 -9.28 -1.31 -11.90
C TYR A 136 -9.44 -2.62 -11.13
N ASN A 137 -9.30 -3.77 -11.78
CA ASN A 137 -9.58 -5.08 -11.19
C ASN A 137 -8.29 -5.90 -11.04
N PHE A 138 -8.05 -6.42 -9.84
CA PHE A 138 -6.85 -7.22 -9.49
C PHE A 138 -7.22 -8.66 -9.06
N GLY A 139 -8.49 -9.04 -9.18
CA GLY A 139 -9.01 -10.37 -8.84
C GLY A 139 -9.68 -10.47 -7.47
N ASP A 140 -10.54 -11.47 -7.34
CA ASP A 140 -11.39 -11.66 -6.13
C ASP A 140 -10.68 -12.37 -4.98
N LYS A 141 -9.44 -12.84 -5.19
CA LYS A 141 -8.65 -13.57 -4.19
C LYS A 141 -7.25 -12.98 -4.09
N PRO A 142 -6.60 -13.11 -2.91
CA PRO A 142 -5.19 -12.76 -2.79
C PRO A 142 -4.36 -13.47 -3.86
N GLY A 143 -3.51 -12.71 -4.53
CA GLY A 143 -2.61 -13.28 -5.52
C GLY A 143 -1.47 -14.10 -4.90
N PRO A 144 -0.78 -14.93 -5.69
CA PRO A 144 0.28 -15.82 -5.19
C PRO A 144 1.45 -15.06 -4.57
N TRP A 145 1.83 -13.93 -5.11
CA TRP A 145 2.92 -13.11 -4.58
C TRP A 145 2.52 -12.40 -3.29
N SER A 146 1.33 -11.80 -3.24
CA SER A 146 0.81 -11.15 -2.03
C SER A 146 0.72 -12.16 -0.87
N THR A 147 0.25 -13.38 -1.15
CA THR A 147 0.18 -14.47 -0.17
C THR A 147 1.58 -14.85 0.31
N LYS A 148 2.53 -15.08 -0.60
CA LYS A 148 3.88 -15.49 -0.26
C LYS A 148 4.64 -14.43 0.55
N LEU A 149 4.51 -13.17 0.18
CA LEU A 149 5.09 -12.04 0.91
C LEU A 149 4.51 -11.94 2.33
N TYR A 150 3.19 -12.07 2.47
CA TYR A 150 2.51 -12.07 3.75
C TYR A 150 2.99 -13.22 4.65
N GLU A 151 2.98 -14.46 4.14
CA GLU A 151 3.37 -15.65 4.88
C GLU A 151 4.84 -15.57 5.31
N THR A 152 5.72 -15.06 4.43
CA THR A 152 7.15 -14.91 4.74
C THR A 152 7.36 -13.90 5.86
N LEU A 153 6.77 -12.69 5.76
CA LEU A 153 6.95 -11.68 6.80
C LEU A 153 6.34 -12.12 8.14
N ARG A 154 5.15 -12.73 8.12
CA ARG A 154 4.53 -13.29 9.33
C ARG A 154 5.34 -14.44 9.91
N GLY A 155 5.88 -15.31 9.06
CA GLY A 155 6.75 -16.40 9.49
C GLY A 155 8.00 -15.91 10.21
N ILE A 156 8.65 -14.84 9.71
CA ILE A 156 9.78 -14.20 10.39
C ILE A 156 9.33 -13.59 11.73
N GLN A 157 8.22 -12.84 11.75
CA GLN A 157 7.70 -12.20 12.96
C GLN A 157 7.36 -13.18 14.09
N TYR A 158 6.93 -14.40 13.73
CA TYR A 158 6.60 -15.46 14.70
C TYR A 158 7.74 -16.45 14.98
N GLY A 159 8.92 -16.24 14.39
CA GLY A 159 10.05 -17.13 14.55
C GLY A 159 9.89 -18.51 13.87
N ILE A 160 8.95 -18.64 12.91
CA ILE A 160 8.72 -19.83 12.10
C ILE A 160 9.72 -19.91 10.95
N ILE A 161 10.05 -18.75 10.36
CA ILE A 161 11.03 -18.58 9.30
C ILE A 161 12.23 -17.87 9.90
N GLU A 162 13.44 -18.31 9.51
CA GLU A 162 14.70 -17.70 9.95
C GLU A 162 14.75 -16.21 9.57
N ASP A 163 15.08 -15.38 10.55
CA ASP A 163 15.31 -13.94 10.36
C ASP A 163 16.75 -13.68 9.89
N LYS A 164 16.93 -13.62 8.58
CA LYS A 164 18.24 -13.35 7.96
C LYS A 164 18.69 -11.90 8.07
N HIS A 165 17.78 -11.01 8.48
CA HIS A 165 18.02 -9.57 8.50
C HIS A 165 18.21 -9.00 9.91
N GLY A 166 18.02 -9.82 10.95
CA GLY A 166 18.13 -9.38 12.34
C GLY A 166 17.04 -8.39 12.75
N TRP A 167 15.81 -8.58 12.24
CA TRP A 167 14.67 -7.72 12.56
C TRP A 167 14.00 -8.07 13.88
N THR A 168 14.23 -9.28 14.37
CA THR A 168 13.62 -9.80 15.59
C THR A 168 14.64 -9.92 16.71
N THR A 169 14.18 -9.72 17.95
CA THR A 169 14.99 -9.91 19.16
C THR A 169 14.23 -10.77 20.14
N VAL A 170 14.84 -11.87 20.60
CA VAL A 170 14.27 -12.67 21.69
C VAL A 170 14.39 -11.88 22.99
N VAL A 171 13.28 -11.64 23.65
CA VAL A 171 13.22 -10.79 24.86
C VAL A 171 13.18 -11.63 26.13
N ILE A 172 12.65 -12.84 26.05
CA ILE A 172 12.48 -13.76 27.21
C ILE A 172 12.76 -15.17 26.74
N GLU A 173 13.49 -15.94 27.53
CA GLU A 173 13.63 -17.38 27.42
C GLU A 173 12.55 -18.10 28.25
#